data_d8767cb9198c0f6ee2de95160ed8fe23
#
_entry.id   d8767cb9198c0f6ee2de95160ed8fe23
#
_cell.length_a   1.000
_cell.length_b   1.000
_cell.length_c   1.000
_cell.angle_alpha   90.00
_cell.angle_beta   90.00
_cell.angle_gamma   90.00
#
_symmetry.space_group_name_H-M   'P 1'
#
loop_
_entity.id
_entity.type
_entity.pdbx_description
1 polymer ?
#
loop_
_entity_poly.entity_id
_entity_poly.type
_entity_poly.pdbx_seq_one_letter_code
_entity_poly.pdbx_strand_id
1 'polypeptide(L)'
;MELGQKFKQIRKQRKYTIQRLAQVAGSVASLSDFENNKTSLSNDILFKLLKHLKVEYNEFFGQEYLVDETYIKLANQYNQASNNLNFEALEQVAEKFRILGETNYSDYLISLCITCQVSKLQNQSVNQDIAKELQNYFFSIDIWTLLDIDLLDMVKDIFTEDVLKIYIKELLSILNKNPRNNLDRITLDVISRCIFQIILYGNQEDSDYYINELKTIQLPDYFMLQKIYLKELEAAFLYKFIDKNMGKTIHKEVLHYLAFMGDDDNLREWDQTFRQL
;
A
#
# COMPACT_ATOMS: atom_id res chain seq x y z
N MET A 1 5.64 4.10 26.66
CA MET A 1 6.07 5.37 27.33
C MET A 1 5.12 6.47 26.91
N GLU A 2 4.59 7.26 27.85
CA GLU A 2 3.64 8.33 27.52
C GLU A 2 4.27 9.44 26.65
N LEU A 3 3.46 10.02 25.76
CA LEU A 3 3.94 10.95 24.74
C LEU A 3 4.64 12.19 25.29
N GLY A 4 4.13 12.78 26.38
CA GLY A 4 4.77 13.95 27.00
C GLY A 4 6.15 13.63 27.56
N GLN A 5 6.32 12.47 28.18
CA GLN A 5 7.62 12.03 28.68
C GLN A 5 8.60 11.73 27.55
N LYS A 6 8.14 11.09 26.46
CA LYS A 6 8.94 10.87 25.24
C LYS A 6 9.42 12.18 24.66
N PHE A 7 8.52 13.15 24.51
CA PHE A 7 8.86 14.48 24.05
C PHE A 7 9.91 15.16 24.92
N LYS A 8 9.73 15.14 26.24
CA LYS A 8 10.68 15.69 27.22
C LYS A 8 12.08 15.11 27.10
N GLN A 9 12.18 13.80 26.88
CA GLN A 9 13.46 13.12 26.67
C GLN A 9 14.12 13.59 25.38
N ILE A 10 13.39 13.60 24.25
CA ILE A 10 13.90 14.07 22.95
C ILE A 10 14.37 15.53 23.05
N ARG A 11 13.54 16.40 23.64
CA ARG A 11 13.92 17.81 23.85
C ARG A 11 15.25 17.96 24.60
N LYS A 12 15.39 17.21 25.71
CA LYS A 12 16.62 17.24 26.52
C LYS A 12 17.83 16.69 25.75
N GLN A 13 17.67 15.61 25.01
CA GLN A 13 18.73 15.05 24.15
C GLN A 13 19.18 16.06 23.10
N ARG A 14 18.27 16.86 22.57
CA ARG A 14 18.55 17.95 21.61
C ARG A 14 19.02 19.24 22.29
N LYS A 15 19.22 19.23 23.63
CA LYS A 15 19.69 20.35 24.44
C LYS A 15 18.82 21.62 24.35
N TYR A 16 17.51 21.45 24.12
CA TYR A 16 16.57 22.56 24.16
C TYR A 16 16.02 22.77 25.57
N THR A 17 15.98 24.05 25.98
CA THR A 17 15.24 24.45 27.18
C THR A 17 13.75 24.51 26.89
N ILE A 18 12.92 24.34 27.92
CA ILE A 18 11.47 24.46 27.76
C ILE A 18 11.07 25.87 27.32
N GLN A 19 11.76 26.91 27.83
CA GLN A 19 11.53 28.30 27.47
C GLN A 19 11.78 28.54 25.96
N ARG A 20 12.84 27.96 25.41
CA ARG A 20 13.18 28.12 24.00
C ARG A 20 12.13 27.45 23.10
N LEU A 21 11.65 26.26 23.45
CA LEU A 21 10.59 25.61 22.68
C LEU A 21 9.20 26.20 22.92
N ALA A 22 8.96 26.81 24.06
CA ALA A 22 7.70 27.50 24.34
C ALA A 22 7.42 28.66 23.37
N GLN A 23 8.46 29.24 22.75
CA GLN A 23 8.27 30.24 21.68
C GLN A 23 7.55 29.64 20.46
N VAL A 24 7.71 28.33 20.21
CA VAL A 24 7.02 27.60 19.15
C VAL A 24 5.64 27.11 19.62
N ALA A 25 5.53 26.70 20.89
CA ALA A 25 4.34 26.13 21.51
C ALA A 25 3.32 27.15 22.06
N GLY A 26 3.71 28.41 22.12
CA GLY A 26 2.89 29.52 22.65
C GLY A 26 3.02 29.77 24.14
N SER A 27 3.28 28.77 25.01
CA SER A 27 3.53 29.01 26.43
C SER A 27 4.40 27.94 27.09
N VAL A 28 5.17 28.36 28.11
CA VAL A 28 5.97 27.45 28.94
C VAL A 28 5.06 26.52 29.75
N ALA A 29 3.95 27.03 30.27
CA ALA A 29 3.01 26.27 31.06
C ALA A 29 2.40 25.11 30.27
N SER A 30 1.85 25.40 29.07
CA SER A 30 1.27 24.36 28.20
C SER A 30 2.28 23.26 27.85
N LEU A 31 3.51 23.64 27.51
CA LEU A 31 4.56 22.69 27.18
C LEU A 31 4.99 21.87 28.40
N SER A 32 5.08 22.49 29.58
CA SER A 32 5.38 21.80 30.83
C SER A 32 4.28 20.81 31.23
N ASP A 33 3.02 21.21 31.08
CA ASP A 33 1.87 20.32 31.40
C ASP A 33 1.78 19.16 30.43
N PHE A 34 2.07 19.37 29.15
CA PHE A 34 2.20 18.29 28.16
C PHE A 34 3.33 17.33 28.53
N GLU A 35 4.55 17.82 28.83
CA GLU A 35 5.69 17.00 29.21
C GLU A 35 5.48 16.17 30.49
N ASN A 36 4.55 16.60 31.35
CA ASN A 36 4.16 15.89 32.56
C ASN A 36 2.84 15.09 32.36
N ASN A 37 2.36 14.95 31.12
CA ASN A 37 1.14 14.22 30.72
C ASN A 37 -0.15 14.72 31.42
N LYS A 38 -0.19 15.99 31.77
CA LYS A 38 -1.39 16.61 32.36
C LYS A 38 -2.37 17.10 31.30
N THR A 39 -1.85 17.51 30.14
CA THR A 39 -2.65 18.02 29.02
C THR A 39 -2.10 17.50 27.68
N SER A 40 -2.91 17.54 26.66
CA SER A 40 -2.49 17.33 25.27
C SER A 40 -2.18 18.65 24.59
N LEU A 41 -1.31 18.63 23.59
CA LEU A 41 -1.12 19.75 22.65
C LEU A 41 -2.00 19.53 21.42
N SER A 42 -2.39 20.63 20.76
CA SER A 42 -2.99 20.52 19.44
C SER A 42 -2.00 19.93 18.44
N ASN A 43 -2.50 19.21 17.44
CA ASN A 43 -1.65 18.61 16.40
C ASN A 43 -0.77 19.64 15.73
N ASP A 44 -1.29 20.85 15.42
CA ASP A 44 -0.51 21.92 14.79
C ASP A 44 0.71 22.36 15.60
N ILE A 45 0.53 22.46 16.92
CA ILE A 45 1.63 22.82 17.83
C ILE A 45 2.64 21.67 17.89
N LEU A 46 2.16 20.44 18.05
CA LEU A 46 3.02 19.27 18.13
C LEU A 46 3.83 19.08 16.83
N PHE A 47 3.21 19.23 15.67
CA PHE A 47 3.92 19.20 14.37
C PHE A 47 5.01 20.26 14.26
N LYS A 48 4.74 21.51 14.68
CA LYS A 48 5.74 22.58 14.69
C LYS A 48 6.91 22.23 15.59
N LEU A 49 6.65 21.70 16.77
CA LEU A 49 7.67 21.29 17.75
C LEU A 49 8.53 20.13 17.23
N LEU A 50 7.91 19.08 16.70
CA LEU A 50 8.62 17.93 16.12
C LEU A 50 9.49 18.36 14.94
N LYS A 51 8.95 19.18 14.03
CA LYS A 51 9.71 19.74 12.92
C LYS A 51 10.92 20.56 13.40
N HIS A 52 10.75 21.36 14.45
CA HIS A 52 11.84 22.14 15.06
C HIS A 52 12.92 21.24 15.67
N LEU A 53 12.52 20.11 16.28
CA LEU A 53 13.42 19.13 16.83
C LEU A 53 14.01 18.16 15.79
N LYS A 54 13.59 18.26 14.52
CA LYS A 54 13.97 17.32 13.43
C LYS A 54 13.61 15.87 13.78
N VAL A 55 12.40 15.67 14.26
CA VAL A 55 11.82 14.37 14.56
C VAL A 55 10.62 14.17 13.64
N GLU A 56 10.58 13.05 12.97
CA GLU A 56 9.44 12.69 12.13
C GLU A 56 8.24 12.28 12.99
N TYR A 57 7.04 12.51 12.48
CA TYR A 57 5.80 12.17 13.17
C TYR A 57 5.73 10.69 13.53
N ASN A 58 6.07 9.83 12.57
CA ASN A 58 6.07 8.37 12.75
C ASN A 58 7.13 7.91 13.77
N GLU A 59 8.29 8.58 13.85
CA GLU A 59 9.31 8.32 14.88
C GLU A 59 8.78 8.67 16.28
N PHE A 60 8.00 9.75 16.36
CA PHE A 60 7.45 10.22 17.62
C PHE A 60 6.32 9.33 18.14
N PHE A 61 5.34 9.02 17.30
CA PHE A 61 4.18 8.23 17.73
C PHE A 61 4.48 6.72 17.77
N GLY A 62 5.33 6.22 16.87
CA GLY A 62 5.51 4.79 16.67
C GLY A 62 4.30 4.17 15.95
N GLN A 63 4.45 2.93 15.53
CA GLN A 63 3.34 2.22 14.86
C GLN A 63 2.19 1.86 15.82
N GLU A 64 2.49 1.68 17.10
CA GLU A 64 1.53 1.27 18.13
C GLU A 64 0.34 2.24 18.31
N TYR A 65 0.51 3.51 17.95
CA TYR A 65 -0.54 4.53 18.08
C TYR A 65 -1.38 4.73 16.80
N LEU A 66 -0.98 4.08 15.72
CA LEU A 66 -1.56 4.34 14.40
C LEU A 66 -2.47 3.21 13.89
N VAL A 67 -2.45 2.04 14.53
CA VAL A 67 -3.17 0.87 14.02
C VAL A 67 -3.93 0.17 15.14
N ASP A 68 -5.18 -0.16 14.86
CA ASP A 68 -6.03 -0.98 15.73
C ASP A 68 -5.42 -2.39 15.87
N GLU A 69 -5.24 -2.85 17.10
CA GLU A 69 -4.71 -4.20 17.41
C GLU A 69 -5.58 -5.32 16.78
N THR A 70 -6.90 -5.12 16.74
CA THR A 70 -7.84 -6.05 16.10
C THR A 70 -7.56 -6.15 14.61
N TYR A 71 -7.38 -5.00 13.95
CA TYR A 71 -7.03 -4.94 12.53
C TYR A 71 -5.70 -5.64 12.25
N ILE A 72 -4.64 -5.36 13.01
CA ILE A 72 -3.34 -6.04 12.84
C ILE A 72 -3.49 -7.56 12.95
N LYS A 73 -4.23 -8.03 13.95
CA LYS A 73 -4.44 -9.47 14.15
C LYS A 73 -5.16 -10.10 12.96
N LEU A 74 -6.21 -9.46 12.46
CA LEU A 74 -6.98 -9.94 11.32
C LEU A 74 -6.18 -9.87 10.02
N ALA A 75 -5.41 -8.80 9.80
CA ALA A 75 -4.51 -8.67 8.66
C ALA A 75 -3.43 -9.78 8.65
N ASN A 76 -2.87 -10.12 9.80
CA ASN A 76 -1.93 -11.24 9.92
C ASN A 76 -2.60 -12.58 9.61
N GLN A 77 -3.84 -12.81 10.07
CA GLN A 77 -4.60 -14.01 9.74
C GLN A 77 -4.91 -14.09 8.24
N TYR A 78 -5.29 -12.96 7.64
CA TYR A 78 -5.49 -12.85 6.21
C TYR A 78 -4.23 -13.21 5.42
N ASN A 79 -3.09 -12.59 5.74
CA ASN A 79 -1.82 -12.85 5.07
C ASN A 79 -1.42 -14.33 5.16
N GLN A 80 -1.55 -14.93 6.34
CA GLN A 80 -1.25 -16.35 6.53
C GLN A 80 -2.18 -17.25 5.72
N ALA A 81 -3.47 -16.96 5.67
CA ALA A 81 -4.44 -17.72 4.91
C ALA A 81 -4.22 -17.57 3.40
N SER A 82 -3.94 -16.35 2.94
CA SER A 82 -3.68 -16.04 1.54
C SER A 82 -2.39 -16.72 1.03
N ASN A 83 -1.29 -16.63 1.77
CA ASN A 83 -0.03 -17.27 1.40
C ASN A 83 -0.12 -18.79 1.34
N ASN A 84 -1.01 -19.39 2.13
CA ASN A 84 -1.26 -20.83 2.13
C ASN A 84 -2.39 -21.24 1.18
N LEU A 85 -2.99 -20.32 0.43
CA LEU A 85 -4.14 -20.54 -0.44
C LEU A 85 -5.30 -21.25 0.30
N ASN A 86 -5.47 -20.92 1.58
CA ASN A 86 -6.49 -21.53 2.45
C ASN A 86 -7.78 -20.72 2.39
N PHE A 87 -8.67 -21.08 1.45
CA PHE A 87 -9.92 -20.37 1.25
C PHE A 87 -10.88 -20.45 2.45
N GLU A 88 -10.89 -21.58 3.21
CA GLU A 88 -11.72 -21.70 4.43
C GLU A 88 -11.28 -20.70 5.51
N ALA A 89 -9.98 -20.53 5.70
CA ALA A 89 -9.44 -19.55 6.63
C ALA A 89 -9.72 -18.10 6.13
N LEU A 90 -9.66 -17.86 4.83
CA LEU A 90 -10.03 -16.56 4.25
C LEU A 90 -11.51 -16.24 4.46
N GLU A 91 -12.41 -17.22 4.28
CA GLU A 91 -13.84 -17.05 4.58
C GLU A 91 -14.09 -16.68 6.04
N GLN A 92 -13.37 -17.33 6.97
CA GLN A 92 -13.47 -16.98 8.39
C GLN A 92 -12.98 -15.56 8.69
N VAL A 93 -11.92 -15.11 8.01
CA VAL A 93 -11.44 -13.72 8.16
C VAL A 93 -12.41 -12.74 7.55
N ALA A 94 -12.95 -13.02 6.36
CA ALA A 94 -13.98 -12.21 5.73
C ALA A 94 -15.19 -12.03 6.64
N GLU A 95 -15.68 -13.12 7.27
CA GLU A 95 -16.82 -13.06 8.18
C GLU A 95 -16.53 -12.20 9.43
N LYS A 96 -15.32 -12.26 9.98
CA LYS A 96 -14.92 -11.39 11.09
C LYS A 96 -14.95 -9.91 10.69
N PHE A 97 -14.42 -9.58 9.52
CA PHE A 97 -14.49 -8.21 8.98
C PHE A 97 -15.92 -7.81 8.65
N ARG A 98 -16.76 -8.72 8.18
CA ARG A 98 -18.17 -8.44 7.92
C ARG A 98 -18.91 -8.06 9.21
N ILE A 99 -18.65 -8.75 10.32
CA ILE A 99 -19.24 -8.42 11.64
C ILE A 99 -18.77 -7.04 12.13
N LEU A 100 -17.47 -6.75 12.02
CA LEU A 100 -16.94 -5.43 12.34
C LEU A 100 -17.53 -4.34 11.40
N GLY A 101 -17.77 -4.71 10.16
CA GLY A 101 -18.38 -3.88 9.13
C GLY A 101 -19.81 -3.40 9.43
N GLU A 102 -20.51 -4.00 10.39
CA GLU A 102 -21.82 -3.50 10.85
C GLU A 102 -21.73 -2.09 11.46
N THR A 103 -20.56 -1.71 11.96
CA THR A 103 -20.31 -0.39 12.56
C THR A 103 -19.20 0.41 11.87
N ASN A 104 -18.39 -0.23 11.03
CA ASN A 104 -17.26 0.40 10.34
C ASN A 104 -17.25 0.03 8.86
N TYR A 105 -17.54 0.99 8.00
CA TYR A 105 -17.63 0.77 6.55
C TYR A 105 -16.32 0.29 5.93
N SER A 106 -15.17 0.69 6.46
CA SER A 106 -13.86 0.20 5.98
C SER A 106 -13.69 -1.31 6.18
N ASP A 107 -14.11 -1.82 7.34
CA ASP A 107 -14.08 -3.27 7.63
C ASP A 107 -15.05 -4.03 6.72
N TYR A 108 -16.21 -3.44 6.42
CA TYR A 108 -17.14 -4.00 5.45
C TYR A 108 -16.52 -4.12 4.06
N LEU A 109 -15.85 -3.08 3.56
CA LEU A 109 -15.16 -3.11 2.27
C LEU A 109 -14.07 -4.18 2.23
N ILE A 110 -13.27 -4.33 3.30
CA ILE A 110 -12.27 -5.40 3.42
C ILE A 110 -12.95 -6.76 3.29
N SER A 111 -14.09 -6.96 3.96
CA SER A 111 -14.83 -8.24 3.89
C SER A 111 -15.27 -8.57 2.46
N LEU A 112 -15.74 -7.57 1.71
CA LEU A 112 -16.12 -7.73 0.31
C LEU A 112 -14.93 -8.10 -0.57
N CYS A 113 -13.78 -7.45 -0.37
CA CYS A 113 -12.56 -7.73 -1.13
C CYS A 113 -12.07 -9.17 -0.86
N ILE A 114 -12.05 -9.62 0.39
CA ILE A 114 -11.68 -11.00 0.73
C ILE A 114 -12.66 -11.99 0.10
N THR A 115 -13.97 -11.69 0.12
CA THR A 115 -15.00 -12.53 -0.51
C THR A 115 -14.77 -12.69 -2.01
N CYS A 116 -14.36 -11.61 -2.71
CA CYS A 116 -13.98 -11.69 -4.12
C CYS A 116 -12.78 -12.61 -4.35
N GLN A 117 -11.75 -12.52 -3.51
CA GLN A 117 -10.58 -13.40 -3.60
C GLN A 117 -10.93 -14.86 -3.35
N VAL A 118 -11.76 -15.16 -2.35
CA VAL A 118 -12.24 -16.52 -2.08
C VAL A 118 -12.96 -17.09 -3.29
N SER A 119 -13.89 -16.32 -3.88
CA SER A 119 -14.61 -16.75 -5.10
C SER A 119 -13.65 -17.15 -6.21
N LYS A 120 -12.58 -16.37 -6.41
CA LYS A 120 -11.56 -16.68 -7.43
C LYS A 120 -10.74 -17.91 -7.11
N LEU A 121 -10.28 -18.07 -5.88
CA LEU A 121 -9.54 -19.26 -5.45
C LEU A 121 -10.37 -20.54 -5.64
N GLN A 122 -11.70 -20.44 -5.51
CA GLN A 122 -12.64 -21.53 -5.77
C GLN A 122 -13.02 -21.66 -7.25
N ASN A 123 -12.43 -20.88 -8.16
CA ASN A 123 -12.80 -20.79 -9.58
C ASN A 123 -14.29 -20.47 -9.81
N GLN A 124 -14.88 -19.68 -8.91
CA GLN A 124 -16.26 -19.21 -9.02
C GLN A 124 -16.29 -17.79 -9.59
N SER A 125 -17.41 -17.47 -10.25
CA SER A 125 -17.65 -16.07 -10.67
C SER A 125 -17.87 -15.19 -9.45
N VAL A 126 -17.25 -14.02 -9.44
CA VAL A 126 -17.48 -12.99 -8.41
C VAL A 126 -18.92 -12.51 -8.51
N ASN A 127 -19.56 -12.33 -7.36
CA ASN A 127 -20.92 -11.79 -7.28
C ASN A 127 -20.94 -10.38 -7.91
N GLN A 128 -21.83 -10.16 -8.87
CA GLN A 128 -21.91 -8.91 -9.63
C GLN A 128 -22.33 -7.72 -8.75
N ASP A 129 -23.15 -7.94 -7.72
CA ASP A 129 -23.56 -6.86 -6.80
C ASP A 129 -22.37 -6.39 -5.98
N ILE A 130 -21.53 -7.32 -5.48
CA ILE A 130 -20.28 -7.01 -4.78
C ILE A 130 -19.31 -6.26 -5.71
N ALA A 131 -19.10 -6.75 -6.92
CA ALA A 131 -18.21 -6.12 -7.89
C ALA A 131 -18.67 -4.68 -8.22
N LYS A 132 -19.97 -4.48 -8.39
CA LYS A 132 -20.56 -3.16 -8.63
C LYS A 132 -20.43 -2.24 -7.41
N GLU A 133 -20.62 -2.75 -6.21
CA GLU A 133 -20.46 -1.97 -4.97
C GLU A 133 -19.03 -1.49 -4.81
N LEU A 134 -18.05 -2.38 -4.97
CA LEU A 134 -16.64 -2.03 -4.95
C LEU A 134 -16.27 -1.02 -6.04
N GLN A 135 -16.78 -1.20 -7.26
CA GLN A 135 -16.56 -0.25 -8.34
C GLN A 135 -17.14 1.15 -8.01
N ASN A 136 -18.35 1.20 -7.46
CA ASN A 136 -18.95 2.46 -7.03
C ASN A 136 -18.12 3.13 -5.92
N TYR A 137 -17.61 2.35 -4.98
CA TYR A 137 -16.71 2.85 -3.95
C TYR A 137 -15.48 3.51 -4.54
N PHE A 138 -14.73 2.78 -5.39
CA PHE A 138 -13.49 3.30 -5.98
C PHE A 138 -13.73 4.55 -6.84
N PHE A 139 -14.86 4.64 -7.56
CA PHE A 139 -15.23 5.85 -8.30
C PHE A 139 -15.62 7.03 -7.40
N SER A 140 -15.91 6.81 -6.12
CA SER A 140 -16.26 7.86 -5.17
C SER A 140 -15.05 8.42 -4.40
N ILE A 141 -13.84 7.89 -4.63
CA ILE A 141 -12.64 8.30 -3.90
C ILE A 141 -12.14 9.65 -4.42
N ASP A 142 -12.16 10.66 -3.55
CA ASP A 142 -11.53 11.96 -3.81
C ASP A 142 -10.06 11.99 -3.37
N ILE A 143 -9.73 11.27 -2.29
CA ILE A 143 -8.38 11.21 -1.71
C ILE A 143 -8.02 9.75 -1.47
N TRP A 144 -7.09 9.22 -2.24
CA TRP A 144 -6.58 7.86 -2.08
C TRP A 144 -5.77 7.73 -0.79
N THR A 145 -6.15 6.81 0.07
CA THR A 145 -5.42 6.42 1.27
C THR A 145 -4.70 5.08 1.07
N LEU A 146 -3.86 4.70 2.01
CA LEU A 146 -3.19 3.38 1.97
C LEU A 146 -4.21 2.23 1.92
N LEU A 147 -5.31 2.33 2.69
CA LEU A 147 -6.36 1.32 2.67
C LEU A 147 -6.97 1.17 1.27
N ASP A 148 -7.28 2.28 0.60
CA ASP A 148 -7.89 2.24 -0.74
C ASP A 148 -6.98 1.56 -1.76
N ILE A 149 -5.68 1.83 -1.66
CA ILE A 149 -4.66 1.24 -2.53
C ILE A 149 -4.54 -0.27 -2.27
N ASP A 150 -4.52 -0.68 -1.00
CA ASP A 150 -4.48 -2.10 -0.62
C ASP A 150 -5.76 -2.83 -1.07
N LEU A 151 -6.95 -2.21 -0.90
CA LEU A 151 -8.21 -2.77 -1.38
C LEU A 151 -8.22 -2.93 -2.91
N LEU A 152 -7.72 -1.94 -3.65
CA LEU A 152 -7.60 -2.04 -5.10
C LEU A 152 -6.68 -3.20 -5.50
N ASP A 153 -5.54 -3.37 -4.83
CA ASP A 153 -4.63 -4.50 -5.08
C ASP A 153 -5.32 -5.85 -4.89
N MET A 154 -6.16 -5.98 -3.86
CA MET A 154 -6.91 -7.21 -3.58
C MET A 154 -7.90 -7.58 -4.69
N VAL A 155 -8.47 -6.59 -5.40
CA VAL A 155 -9.58 -6.82 -6.34
C VAL A 155 -9.35 -6.28 -7.75
N LYS A 156 -8.14 -5.84 -8.08
CA LYS A 156 -7.78 -5.29 -9.40
C LYS A 156 -8.26 -6.14 -10.58
N ASP A 157 -8.26 -7.43 -10.40
CA ASP A 157 -8.57 -8.42 -11.42
C ASP A 157 -10.08 -8.71 -11.59
N ILE A 158 -10.96 -8.06 -10.80
CA ILE A 158 -12.41 -8.07 -11.07
C ILE A 158 -12.84 -6.93 -12.00
N PHE A 159 -11.96 -5.93 -12.22
CA PHE A 159 -12.27 -4.77 -13.04
C PHE A 159 -11.89 -4.99 -14.51
N THR A 160 -12.64 -4.33 -15.38
CA THR A 160 -12.28 -4.29 -16.80
C THR A 160 -11.03 -3.44 -17.01
N GLU A 161 -10.36 -3.65 -18.14
CA GLU A 161 -9.19 -2.88 -18.55
C GLU A 161 -9.45 -1.37 -18.52
N ASP A 162 -10.59 -0.91 -19.05
CA ASP A 162 -10.92 0.51 -19.09
C ASP A 162 -11.08 1.13 -17.69
N VAL A 163 -11.63 0.38 -16.74
CA VAL A 163 -11.73 0.79 -15.34
C VAL A 163 -10.34 0.87 -14.69
N LEU A 164 -9.51 -0.13 -14.93
CA LEU A 164 -8.12 -0.12 -14.41
C LEU A 164 -7.30 1.05 -14.95
N LYS A 165 -7.49 1.42 -16.22
CA LYS A 165 -6.83 2.61 -16.81
C LYS A 165 -7.18 3.90 -16.07
N ILE A 166 -8.42 4.03 -15.60
CA ILE A 166 -8.84 5.19 -14.80
C ILE A 166 -8.08 5.20 -13.48
N TYR A 167 -8.10 4.09 -12.74
CA TYR A 167 -7.42 4.00 -11.43
C TYR A 167 -5.90 4.18 -11.55
N ILE A 168 -5.26 3.60 -12.57
CA ILE A 168 -3.83 3.81 -12.81
C ILE A 168 -3.51 5.29 -13.02
N LYS A 169 -4.32 6.02 -13.81
CA LYS A 169 -4.13 7.46 -14.04
C LYS A 169 -4.25 8.27 -12.75
N GLU A 170 -5.25 7.95 -11.92
CA GLU A 170 -5.42 8.59 -10.62
C GLU A 170 -4.23 8.32 -9.70
N LEU A 171 -3.82 7.05 -9.56
CA LEU A 171 -2.67 6.67 -8.75
C LEU A 171 -1.37 7.31 -9.25
N LEU A 172 -1.14 7.38 -10.55
CA LEU A 172 0.01 8.09 -11.13
C LEU A 172 -0.02 9.59 -10.81
N SER A 173 -1.22 10.19 -10.72
CA SER A 173 -1.37 11.62 -10.43
C SER A 173 -0.98 11.99 -9.00
N ILE A 174 -1.15 11.08 -8.04
CA ILE A 174 -0.81 11.29 -6.63
C ILE A 174 0.65 10.93 -6.31
N LEU A 175 1.30 10.15 -7.18
CA LEU A 175 2.70 9.83 -7.01
C LEU A 175 3.60 11.05 -7.18
N ASN A 176 4.52 11.21 -6.24
CA ASN A 176 5.58 12.19 -6.40
C ASN A 176 6.52 11.78 -7.56
N LYS A 177 6.97 12.73 -8.38
CA LYS A 177 7.99 12.46 -9.41
C LYS A 177 9.29 11.88 -8.85
N ASN A 178 9.53 12.09 -7.55
CA ASN A 178 10.63 11.53 -6.77
C ASN A 178 10.06 10.85 -5.54
N PRO A 179 9.55 9.61 -5.63
CA PRO A 179 8.95 8.88 -4.54
C PRO A 179 9.97 8.63 -3.41
N ARG A 180 9.56 8.80 -2.15
CA ARG A 180 10.46 8.69 -0.99
C ARG A 180 9.86 7.98 0.21
N ASN A 181 8.56 7.85 0.27
CA ASN A 181 7.87 7.32 1.44
C ASN A 181 7.26 5.93 1.17
N ASN A 182 6.73 5.31 2.22
CA ASN A 182 6.14 3.98 2.12
C ASN A 182 4.85 3.97 1.28
N LEU A 183 4.06 5.04 1.31
CA LEU A 183 2.85 5.15 0.49
C LEU A 183 3.21 5.16 -1.00
N ASP A 184 4.20 5.96 -1.41
CA ASP A 184 4.67 5.98 -2.80
C ASP A 184 5.13 4.58 -3.26
N ARG A 185 5.83 3.84 -2.38
CA ARG A 185 6.31 2.49 -2.67
C ARG A 185 5.15 1.53 -2.93
N ILE A 186 4.18 1.47 -2.02
CA ILE A 186 3.00 0.59 -2.15
C ILE A 186 2.16 0.98 -3.37
N THR A 187 1.99 2.27 -3.62
CA THR A 187 1.28 2.76 -4.80
C THR A 187 1.94 2.28 -6.10
N LEU A 188 3.28 2.32 -6.18
CA LEU A 188 4.03 1.81 -7.34
C LEU A 188 3.85 0.30 -7.52
N ASP A 189 3.82 -0.47 -6.43
CA ASP A 189 3.61 -1.91 -6.47
C ASP A 189 2.22 -2.21 -7.07
N VAL A 190 1.18 -1.53 -6.59
CA VAL A 190 -0.20 -1.72 -7.07
C VAL A 190 -0.36 -1.27 -8.52
N ILE A 191 0.21 -0.12 -8.89
CA ILE A 191 0.22 0.33 -10.30
C ILE A 191 0.88 -0.73 -11.19
N SER A 192 2.02 -1.28 -10.78
CA SER A 192 2.72 -2.32 -11.56
C SER A 192 1.85 -3.56 -11.77
N ARG A 193 1.15 -4.02 -10.73
CA ARG A 193 0.22 -5.14 -10.83
C ARG A 193 -1.00 -4.82 -11.69
N CYS A 194 -1.55 -3.61 -11.62
CA CYS A 194 -2.63 -3.16 -12.50
C CYS A 194 -2.18 -3.08 -13.97
N ILE A 195 -0.97 -2.58 -14.25
CA ILE A 195 -0.41 -2.57 -15.61
C ILE A 195 -0.21 -3.99 -16.12
N PHE A 196 0.18 -4.94 -15.26
CA PHE A 196 0.27 -6.33 -15.68
C PHE A 196 -1.10 -6.87 -16.14
N GLN A 197 -2.21 -6.51 -15.47
CA GLN A 197 -3.56 -6.87 -15.94
C GLN A 197 -3.86 -6.26 -17.32
N ILE A 198 -3.42 -5.02 -17.58
CA ILE A 198 -3.53 -4.41 -18.91
C ILE A 198 -2.69 -5.17 -19.93
N ILE A 199 -1.49 -5.61 -19.60
CA ILE A 199 -0.69 -6.47 -20.47
C ILE A 199 -1.44 -7.78 -20.72
N LEU A 200 -2.02 -8.39 -19.69
CA LEU A 200 -2.67 -9.71 -19.78
C LEU A 200 -3.93 -9.70 -20.62
N TYR A 201 -4.77 -8.68 -20.53
CA TYR A 201 -6.09 -8.64 -21.20
C TYR A 201 -6.20 -7.58 -22.28
N GLY A 202 -5.36 -6.57 -22.27
CA GLY A 202 -5.42 -5.43 -23.16
C GLY A 202 -4.56 -5.56 -24.42
N ASN A 203 -4.29 -4.42 -25.01
CA ASN A 203 -3.57 -4.28 -26.27
C ASN A 203 -2.14 -3.77 -26.07
N GLN A 204 -1.36 -3.81 -27.17
CA GLN A 204 0.05 -3.41 -27.15
C GLN A 204 0.23 -1.91 -26.87
N GLU A 205 -0.63 -1.05 -27.44
CA GLU A 205 -0.49 0.41 -27.34
C GLU A 205 -0.69 0.91 -25.91
N ASP A 206 -1.76 0.46 -25.25
CA ASP A 206 -2.03 0.82 -23.85
C ASP A 206 -0.95 0.27 -22.91
N SER A 207 -0.53 -0.98 -23.14
CA SER A 207 0.54 -1.60 -22.34
C SER A 207 1.85 -0.83 -22.42
N ASP A 208 2.27 -0.45 -23.62
CA ASP A 208 3.49 0.34 -23.85
C ASP A 208 3.37 1.73 -23.22
N TYR A 209 2.21 2.38 -23.38
CA TYR A 209 1.96 3.70 -22.78
C TYR A 209 2.18 3.69 -21.27
N TYR A 210 1.54 2.78 -20.53
CA TYR A 210 1.64 2.77 -19.06
C TYR A 210 3.02 2.32 -18.54
N ILE A 211 3.70 1.41 -19.23
CA ILE A 211 5.10 1.07 -18.91
C ILE A 211 5.99 2.31 -19.09
N ASN A 212 5.80 3.06 -20.17
CA ASN A 212 6.59 4.26 -20.40
C ASN A 212 6.28 5.38 -19.40
N GLU A 213 5.02 5.54 -18.97
CA GLU A 213 4.67 6.46 -17.87
C GLU A 213 5.43 6.10 -16.58
N LEU A 214 5.46 4.81 -16.18
CA LEU A 214 6.24 4.39 -15.01
C LEU A 214 7.74 4.67 -15.16
N LYS A 215 8.31 4.53 -16.34
CA LYS A 215 9.73 4.81 -16.60
C LYS A 215 10.09 6.28 -16.42
N THR A 216 9.12 7.20 -16.49
CA THR A 216 9.36 8.63 -16.24
C THR A 216 9.63 8.93 -14.75
N ILE A 217 9.24 8.03 -13.85
CA ILE A 217 9.37 8.20 -12.41
C ILE A 217 10.83 7.90 -12.01
N GLN A 218 11.47 8.86 -11.34
CA GLN A 218 12.84 8.70 -10.87
C GLN A 218 12.86 7.90 -9.56
N LEU A 219 12.99 6.58 -9.68
CA LEU A 219 13.05 5.69 -8.53
C LEU A 219 14.39 5.82 -7.79
N PRO A 220 14.40 6.11 -6.47
CA PRO A 220 15.60 6.07 -5.64
C PRO A 220 16.26 4.68 -5.67
N ASP A 221 17.55 4.62 -5.32
CA ASP A 221 18.28 3.36 -5.35
C ASP A 221 17.73 2.30 -4.38
N TYR A 222 17.17 2.71 -3.26
CA TYR A 222 16.56 1.82 -2.28
C TYR A 222 15.16 1.29 -2.68
N PHE A 223 14.60 1.75 -3.81
CA PHE A 223 13.39 1.17 -4.43
C PHE A 223 13.74 0.00 -5.36
N MET A 224 14.57 -0.92 -4.88
CA MET A 224 15.06 -2.03 -5.70
C MET A 224 13.95 -2.94 -6.19
N LEU A 225 12.97 -3.26 -5.35
CA LEU A 225 11.86 -4.14 -5.71
C LEU A 225 11.00 -3.54 -6.82
N GLN A 226 10.70 -2.24 -6.75
CA GLN A 226 9.93 -1.53 -7.78
C GLN A 226 10.68 -1.48 -9.12
N LYS A 227 12.01 -1.37 -9.09
CA LYS A 227 12.85 -1.49 -10.30
C LYS A 227 12.77 -2.90 -10.90
N ILE A 228 12.72 -3.93 -10.06
CA ILE A 228 12.54 -5.34 -10.49
C ILE A 228 11.14 -5.53 -11.10
N TYR A 229 10.10 -5.00 -10.48
CA TYR A 229 8.73 -5.07 -11.03
C TYR A 229 8.63 -4.38 -12.40
N LEU A 230 9.29 -3.23 -12.58
CA LEU A 230 9.33 -2.59 -13.88
C LEU A 230 10.01 -3.47 -14.94
N LYS A 231 11.05 -4.22 -14.57
CA LYS A 231 11.69 -5.20 -15.47
C LYS A 231 10.77 -6.38 -15.79
N GLU A 232 9.97 -6.81 -14.84
CA GLU A 232 8.96 -7.85 -15.08
C GLU A 232 7.85 -7.39 -16.03
N LEU A 233 7.39 -6.14 -15.90
CA LEU A 233 6.45 -5.57 -16.87
C LEU A 233 7.04 -5.50 -18.28
N GLU A 234 8.31 -5.12 -18.41
CA GLU A 234 9.02 -5.16 -19.70
C GLU A 234 9.11 -6.58 -20.25
N ALA A 235 9.40 -7.57 -19.40
CA ALA A 235 9.44 -8.98 -19.78
C ALA A 235 8.09 -9.49 -20.28
N ALA A 236 7.03 -9.18 -19.55
CA ALA A 236 5.66 -9.55 -19.90
C ALA A 236 5.20 -8.92 -21.22
N PHE A 237 5.48 -7.63 -21.40
CA PHE A 237 5.17 -6.90 -22.62
C PHE A 237 5.89 -7.50 -23.83
N LEU A 238 7.20 -7.72 -23.73
CA LEU A 238 8.00 -8.34 -24.79
C LEU A 238 7.48 -9.74 -25.11
N TYR A 239 7.21 -10.55 -24.08
CA TYR A 239 6.71 -11.92 -24.27
C TYR A 239 5.40 -11.96 -25.04
N LYS A 240 4.46 -11.08 -24.70
CA LYS A 240 3.13 -11.08 -25.31
C LYS A 240 3.11 -10.47 -26.70
N PHE A 241 3.81 -9.36 -26.92
CA PHE A 241 3.58 -8.53 -28.10
C PHE A 241 4.77 -8.46 -29.08
N ILE A 242 6.00 -8.75 -28.65
CA ILE A 242 7.20 -8.47 -29.47
C ILE A 242 8.03 -9.75 -29.73
N ASP A 243 8.62 -10.33 -28.70
CA ASP A 243 9.52 -11.49 -28.77
C ASP A 243 9.40 -12.36 -27.52
N LYS A 244 8.79 -13.53 -27.69
CA LYS A 244 8.60 -14.51 -26.61
C LYS A 244 9.91 -14.95 -25.94
N ASN A 245 10.98 -15.11 -26.72
CA ASN A 245 12.25 -15.61 -26.19
C ASN A 245 12.94 -14.54 -25.34
N MET A 246 12.92 -13.30 -25.82
CA MET A 246 13.47 -12.17 -25.08
C MET A 246 12.68 -11.92 -23.77
N GLY A 247 11.36 -11.93 -23.83
CA GLY A 247 10.51 -11.81 -22.65
C GLY A 247 10.78 -12.89 -21.61
N LYS A 248 10.85 -14.17 -22.03
CA LYS A 248 11.22 -15.29 -21.15
C LYS A 248 12.61 -15.15 -20.52
N THR A 249 13.56 -14.61 -21.25
CA THR A 249 14.93 -14.43 -20.74
C THR A 249 14.95 -13.43 -19.61
N ILE A 250 14.32 -12.26 -19.80
CA ILE A 250 14.25 -11.21 -18.76
C ILE A 250 13.44 -11.71 -17.55
N HIS A 251 12.30 -12.37 -17.76
CA HIS A 251 11.51 -12.95 -16.68
C HIS A 251 12.34 -13.91 -15.81
N LYS A 252 13.12 -14.80 -16.42
CA LYS A 252 14.02 -15.71 -15.66
C LYS A 252 15.08 -14.95 -14.86
N GLU A 253 15.59 -13.85 -15.38
CA GLU A 253 16.51 -12.99 -14.62
C GLU A 253 15.82 -12.36 -13.43
N VAL A 254 14.60 -11.86 -13.60
CA VAL A 254 13.78 -11.31 -12.50
C VAL A 254 13.55 -12.36 -11.41
N LEU A 255 13.12 -13.57 -11.78
CA LEU A 255 12.93 -14.65 -10.80
C LEU A 255 14.24 -15.04 -10.10
N HIS A 256 15.37 -15.01 -10.82
CA HIS A 256 16.68 -15.26 -10.22
C HIS A 256 17.05 -14.21 -9.17
N TYR A 257 16.79 -12.92 -9.44
CA TYR A 257 17.03 -11.85 -8.46
C TYR A 257 16.13 -11.97 -7.24
N LEU A 258 14.83 -12.27 -7.40
CA LEU A 258 13.91 -12.50 -6.29
C LEU A 258 14.35 -13.69 -5.43
N ALA A 259 14.73 -14.81 -6.06
CA ALA A 259 15.26 -15.98 -5.37
C ALA A 259 16.56 -15.67 -4.60
N PHE A 260 17.47 -14.91 -5.20
CA PHE A 260 18.71 -14.49 -4.56
C PHE A 260 18.47 -13.61 -3.33
N MET A 261 17.44 -12.77 -3.36
CA MET A 261 17.02 -11.94 -2.22
C MET A 261 16.22 -12.70 -1.15
N GLY A 262 15.82 -13.94 -1.42
CA GLY A 262 14.97 -14.74 -0.53
C GLY A 262 13.52 -14.25 -0.51
N ASP A 263 13.07 -13.58 -1.56
CA ASP A 263 11.70 -13.06 -1.70
C ASP A 263 10.81 -14.10 -2.41
N ASP A 264 10.52 -15.19 -1.68
CA ASP A 264 9.78 -16.32 -2.22
C ASP A 264 8.31 -15.99 -2.54
N ASP A 265 7.73 -15.02 -1.86
CA ASP A 265 6.34 -14.62 -2.06
C ASP A 265 6.17 -13.89 -3.40
N ASN A 266 6.96 -12.85 -3.64
CA ASN A 266 6.97 -12.15 -4.93
C ASN A 266 7.43 -13.04 -6.09
N LEU A 267 8.39 -13.94 -5.84
CA LEU A 267 8.82 -14.91 -6.84
C LEU A 267 7.66 -15.78 -7.30
N ARG A 268 6.89 -16.35 -6.36
CA ARG A 268 5.72 -17.19 -6.67
C ARG A 268 4.63 -16.41 -7.38
N GLU A 269 4.31 -15.20 -6.88
CA GLU A 269 3.29 -14.34 -7.46
C GLU A 269 3.61 -14.02 -8.92
N TRP A 270 4.82 -13.53 -9.21
CA TRP A 270 5.21 -13.12 -10.56
C TRP A 270 5.35 -14.31 -11.52
N ASP A 271 5.89 -15.45 -11.08
CA ASP A 271 5.96 -16.65 -11.93
C ASP A 271 4.55 -17.18 -12.29
N GLN A 272 3.63 -17.21 -11.31
CA GLN A 272 2.24 -17.61 -11.57
C GLN A 272 1.52 -16.65 -12.50
N THR A 273 1.73 -15.35 -12.32
CA THR A 273 1.10 -14.31 -13.14
C THR A 273 1.65 -14.33 -14.57
N PHE A 274 2.96 -14.47 -14.75
CA PHE A 274 3.58 -14.57 -16.07
C PHE A 274 3.13 -15.79 -16.87
N ARG A 275 2.83 -16.91 -16.21
CA ARG A 275 2.31 -18.12 -16.86
C ARG A 275 0.91 -17.97 -17.47
N GLN A 276 0.20 -16.87 -17.15
CA GLN A 276 -1.11 -16.57 -17.73
C GLN A 276 -1.00 -15.90 -19.11
N LEU A 277 0.18 -15.42 -19.51
CA LEU A 277 0.48 -14.85 -20.83
C LEU A 277 0.62 -15.94 -21.90
#